data_c31bdb2bd89c600d6fe549df6430fb0b
#
_entry.id   c31bdb2bd89c600d6fe549df6430fb0b
#
_cell.length_a   1.000
_cell.length_b   1.000
_cell.length_c   1.000
_cell.angle_alpha   90.00
_cell.angle_beta   90.00
_cell.angle_gamma   90.00
#
_symmetry.space_group_name_H-M   'P 1'
#
loop_
_entity.id
_entity.type
_entity.pdbx_description
1 polymer ?
#
loop_
_entity_poly.entity_id
_entity_poly.type
_entity_poly.pdbx_seq_one_letter_code
_entity_poly.pdbx_strand_id
1 'polypeptide(L)'
;MEVDRMKEMDCVEVIVEKKEYAEEGVHKGMQGWICYDVFCDGTWLVNFPQCGEKDDIATLSVREEDMVLLPDGMDARINEQIKAKFDDE
;
A
#
# COMPACT_ATOMS: atom_id res chain seq x y z
N MET A 1 26.40 5.14 -8.09
CA MET A 1 25.15 5.08 -8.64
C MET A 1 24.01 5.08 -7.67
N GLU A 2 23.04 5.83 -8.04
CA GLU A 2 21.97 6.00 -7.17
C GLU A 2 21.01 4.93 -7.19
N VAL A 3 20.53 4.52 -6.07
CA VAL A 3 19.51 3.52 -6.00
C VAL A 3 18.19 4.21 -6.02
N ASP A 4 17.26 3.75 -6.81
CA ASP A 4 15.96 4.32 -6.84
C ASP A 4 15.24 4.00 -5.57
N ARG A 5 15.16 4.99 -4.70
CA ARG A 5 14.48 4.83 -3.44
C ARG A 5 13.10 5.45 -3.54
N MET A 6 12.16 4.84 -2.85
CA MET A 6 10.79 5.34 -2.80
C MET A 6 10.78 6.71 -2.14
N LYS A 7 9.79 7.50 -2.43
CA LYS A 7 9.65 8.83 -1.84
C LYS A 7 8.20 9.21 -1.75
N GLU A 8 7.95 10.34 -1.13
CA GLU A 8 6.59 10.85 -0.94
C GLU A 8 5.83 10.90 -2.26
N MET A 9 4.59 10.48 -2.24
CA MET A 9 3.68 10.45 -3.40
C MET A 9 3.96 9.33 -4.40
N ASP A 10 5.00 8.54 -4.20
CA ASP A 10 5.22 7.40 -5.06
C ASP A 10 4.13 6.37 -4.80
N CYS A 11 3.66 5.76 -5.87
CA CYS A 11 2.66 4.70 -5.77
C CYS A 11 3.36 3.37 -5.60
N VAL A 12 2.79 2.50 -4.80
CA VAL A 12 3.40 1.20 -4.47
C VAL A 12 2.36 0.09 -4.41
N GLU A 13 2.84 -1.14 -4.53
CA GLU A 13 1.98 -2.32 -4.40
C GLU A 13 2.59 -3.26 -3.37
N VAL A 14 1.77 -3.76 -2.46
CA VAL A 14 2.20 -4.72 -1.45
C VAL A 14 2.37 -6.08 -2.11
N ILE A 15 3.52 -6.71 -1.92
CA ILE A 15 3.83 -7.95 -2.60
C ILE A 15 3.85 -9.17 -1.68
N VAL A 16 3.47 -8.99 -0.42
CA VAL A 16 3.41 -10.10 0.54
C VAL A 16 2.11 -10.05 1.33
N GLU A 17 1.68 -11.20 1.82
CA GLU A 17 0.52 -11.26 2.70
C GLU A 17 1.05 -11.45 4.11
N LYS A 18 0.83 -10.46 4.97
CA LYS A 18 1.29 -10.53 6.35
C LYS A 18 0.15 -10.25 7.29
N LYS A 19 0.14 -10.95 8.41
CA LYS A 19 -0.91 -10.80 9.41
C LYS A 19 -1.02 -9.36 9.89
N GLU A 20 0.11 -8.72 10.14
CA GLU A 20 0.10 -7.35 10.65
C GLU A 20 -0.52 -6.36 9.67
N TYR A 21 -0.39 -6.60 8.38
CA TYR A 21 -1.03 -5.76 7.38
C TYR A 21 -2.51 -6.14 7.25
N ALA A 22 -2.78 -7.43 7.27
CA ALA A 22 -4.15 -7.91 7.13
C ALA A 22 -5.06 -7.42 8.26
N GLU A 23 -4.50 -7.25 9.45
CA GLU A 23 -5.26 -6.73 10.59
C GLU A 23 -5.75 -5.32 10.34
N GLU A 24 -5.07 -4.60 9.46
CA GLU A 24 -5.47 -3.24 9.08
C GLU A 24 -6.30 -3.23 7.80
N GLY A 25 -6.57 -4.39 7.26
CA GLY A 25 -7.34 -4.50 6.02
C GLY A 25 -6.49 -4.48 4.76
N VAL A 26 -5.17 -4.56 4.89
CA VAL A 26 -4.25 -4.50 3.74
C VAL A 26 -3.73 -5.88 3.40
N HIS A 27 -3.96 -6.28 2.16
CA HIS A 27 -3.60 -7.62 1.69
C HIS A 27 -2.68 -7.53 0.48
N LYS A 28 -2.03 -8.65 0.17
CA LYS A 28 -1.14 -8.72 -0.96
C LYS A 28 -1.85 -8.27 -2.24
N GLY A 29 -1.18 -7.43 -3.01
CA GLY A 29 -1.73 -6.92 -4.26
C GLY A 29 -2.38 -5.56 -4.13
N MET A 30 -2.64 -5.11 -2.90
CA MET A 30 -3.23 -3.80 -2.69
C MET A 30 -2.23 -2.72 -3.02
N GLN A 31 -2.72 -1.60 -3.52
CA GLN A 31 -1.90 -0.50 -3.99
C GLN A 31 -2.21 0.77 -3.20
N GLY A 32 -1.19 1.60 -3.05
CA GLY A 32 -1.36 2.84 -2.33
C GLY A 32 -0.27 3.82 -2.68
N TRP A 33 -0.13 4.87 -1.87
CA TRP A 33 0.93 5.84 -2.09
C TRP A 33 1.60 6.20 -0.77
N ILE A 34 2.85 6.60 -0.88
CA ILE A 34 3.64 7.00 0.28
C ILE A 34 3.20 8.39 0.73
N CYS A 35 2.79 8.49 1.99
CA CYS A 35 2.26 9.75 2.53
C CYS A 35 3.34 10.76 2.87
N TYR A 36 4.43 10.28 3.44
CA TYR A 36 5.50 11.18 3.85
C TYR A 36 6.85 10.68 3.38
N ASP A 37 7.71 11.60 3.07
CA ASP A 37 9.06 11.30 2.61
C ASP A 37 9.96 11.08 3.83
N VAL A 38 9.51 10.19 4.72
CA VAL A 38 10.27 9.85 5.92
C VAL A 38 10.39 8.34 6.01
N PHE A 39 11.61 7.87 5.88
CA PHE A 39 11.90 6.45 5.94
C PHE A 39 12.41 6.16 7.35
N CYS A 40 11.69 5.36 8.10
CA CYS A 40 12.03 5.10 9.48
C CYS A 40 12.00 3.61 9.76
N ASP A 41 13.09 3.09 10.28
CA ASP A 41 13.20 1.66 10.63
C ASP A 41 12.84 0.72 9.49
N GLY A 42 13.20 1.11 8.27
CA GLY A 42 12.94 0.25 7.10
C GLY A 42 11.52 0.32 6.60
N THR A 43 10.73 1.28 7.08
CA THR A 43 9.33 1.38 6.66
C THR A 43 8.98 2.77 6.13
N TRP A 44 7.91 2.80 5.34
CA TRP A 44 7.33 4.04 4.84
C TRP A 44 5.88 4.07 5.28
N LEU A 45 5.34 5.27 5.50
CA LEU A 45 3.92 5.40 5.81
C LEU A 45 3.15 5.42 4.49
N VAL A 46 2.26 4.46 4.30
CA VAL A 46 1.54 4.28 3.03
C VAL A 46 0.05 4.34 3.27
N ASN A 47 -0.64 5.05 2.38
CA ASN A 47 -2.10 5.18 2.42
C ASN A 47 -2.71 4.27 1.35
N PHE A 48 -3.70 3.48 1.74
CA PHE A 48 -4.39 2.56 0.83
C PHE A 48 -5.84 3.03 0.63
N PRO A 49 -6.13 3.69 -0.49
CA PRO A 49 -7.46 4.27 -0.70
C PRO A 49 -8.45 3.30 -1.32
N GLN A 50 -9.72 3.73 -1.32
CA GLN A 50 -10.76 3.03 -2.04
C GLN A 50 -11.37 4.02 -3.03
N CYS A 51 -12.12 3.52 -4.00
CA CYS A 51 -12.76 4.37 -4.97
C CYS A 51 -14.01 5.03 -4.40
N GLY A 52 -14.41 6.11 -5.02
CA GLY A 52 -15.65 6.77 -4.68
C GLY A 52 -15.56 7.56 -3.39
N GLU A 53 -16.64 7.60 -2.67
CA GLU A 53 -16.71 8.37 -1.43
C GLU A 53 -16.39 7.58 -0.19
N LYS A 54 -15.85 6.38 -0.38
CA LYS A 54 -15.51 5.54 0.75
C LYS A 54 -14.25 6.03 1.43
N ASP A 55 -14.16 5.76 2.72
CA ASP A 55 -12.96 6.09 3.48
C ASP A 55 -11.81 5.21 3.00
N ASP A 56 -10.60 5.67 3.22
CA ASP A 56 -9.44 4.89 2.89
C ASP A 56 -9.44 3.59 3.70
N ILE A 57 -8.87 2.54 3.12
CA ILE A 57 -8.78 1.27 3.81
C ILE A 57 -7.91 1.40 5.06
N ALA A 58 -6.73 1.98 4.89
CA ALA A 58 -5.80 2.15 6.00
C ALA A 58 -4.65 3.06 5.62
N THR A 59 -4.00 3.59 6.64
CA THR A 59 -2.73 4.29 6.49
C THR A 59 -1.82 3.66 7.53
N LEU A 60 -0.79 2.98 7.08
CA LEU A 60 0.09 2.25 8.00
C LEU A 60 1.51 2.17 7.48
N SER A 61 2.42 1.78 8.39
CA SER A 61 3.82 1.64 8.03
C SER A 61 4.02 0.30 7.33
N VAL A 62 4.64 0.33 6.16
CA VAL A 62 4.89 -0.87 5.36
C VAL A 62 6.39 -0.94 5.09
N ARG A 63 6.96 -2.12 5.26
CA ARG A 63 8.39 -2.30 5.04
C ARG A 63 8.70 -2.14 3.57
N GLU A 64 9.81 -1.45 3.29
CA GLU A 64 10.20 -1.19 1.90
C GLU A 64 10.32 -2.48 1.11
N GLU A 65 10.83 -3.53 1.74
CA GLU A 65 11.03 -4.82 1.09
C GLU A 65 9.73 -5.56 0.79
N ASP A 66 8.63 -5.11 1.38
CA ASP A 66 7.33 -5.76 1.22
C ASP A 66 6.48 -5.11 0.14
N MET A 67 7.04 -4.15 -0.57
CA MET A 67 6.30 -3.46 -1.63
C MET A 67 7.20 -3.08 -2.79
N VAL A 68 6.60 -2.79 -3.94
CA VAL A 68 7.35 -2.37 -5.12
C VAL A 68 6.76 -1.09 -5.67
N LEU A 69 7.58 -0.33 -6.37
CA LEU A 69 7.12 0.92 -6.98
C LEU A 69 6.23 0.64 -8.17
N LEU A 70 5.24 1.51 -8.34
CA LEU A 70 4.34 1.45 -9.49
C LEU A 70 4.55 2.73 -10.28
N PRO A 71 5.45 2.72 -11.26
CA PRO A 71 5.80 3.94 -11.98
C PRO A 71 4.65 4.56 -12.76
N ASP A 72 3.64 3.75 -13.09
CA ASP A 72 2.49 4.26 -13.84
C ASP A 72 1.31 4.64 -12.95
N GLY A 73 1.52 4.62 -11.65
CA GLY A 73 0.48 4.99 -10.70
C GLY A 73 -0.28 3.79 -10.16
N MET A 74 -1.25 4.04 -9.30
CA MET A 74 -1.99 2.97 -8.65
C MET A 74 -3.45 3.00 -9.06
N ASP A 75 -4.16 1.90 -8.81
CA ASP A 75 -5.57 1.77 -9.13
C ASP A 75 -6.33 1.33 -7.88
N ALA A 76 -7.10 2.24 -7.31
CA ALA A 76 -7.84 1.96 -6.07
C ALA A 76 -8.90 0.88 -6.25
N ARG A 77 -9.34 0.64 -7.49
CA ARG A 77 -10.34 -0.41 -7.74
C ARG A 77 -9.78 -1.79 -7.42
N ILE A 78 -8.47 -1.96 -7.56
CA ILE A 78 -7.82 -3.23 -7.23
C ILE A 78 -7.96 -3.49 -5.74
N ASN A 79 -7.82 -2.43 -4.93
CA ASN A 79 -7.95 -2.55 -3.48
C ASN A 79 -9.36 -3.01 -3.12
N GLU A 80 -10.38 -2.48 -3.77
CA GLU A 80 -11.75 -2.87 -3.50
C GLU A 80 -12.01 -4.32 -3.88
N GLN A 81 -11.44 -4.76 -5.00
CA GLN A 81 -11.62 -6.13 -5.46
C GLN A 81 -10.98 -7.11 -4.47
N ILE A 82 -9.80 -6.78 -3.97
CA ILE A 82 -9.11 -7.63 -3.03
C ILE A 82 -9.85 -7.65 -1.69
N LYS A 83 -10.30 -6.49 -1.24
CA LYS A 83 -11.03 -6.39 0.01
C LYS A 83 -12.30 -7.23 -0.03
N ALA A 84 -13.01 -7.19 -1.16
CA ALA A 84 -14.23 -7.95 -1.31
C ALA A 84 -13.98 -9.45 -1.22
N LYS A 85 -12.86 -9.92 -1.75
CA LYS A 85 -12.51 -11.32 -1.68
C LYS A 85 -12.33 -11.78 -0.25
N PHE A 86 -11.71 -10.96 0.59
CA PHE A 86 -11.46 -11.33 1.97
C PHE A 86 -12.71 -11.12 2.84
N ASP A 87 -13.53 -10.15 2.49
CA ASP A 87 -14.75 -9.89 3.24
C ASP A 87 -15.80 -10.97 3.04
N ASP A 88 -15.71 -11.69 1.95
CA ASP A 88 -16.65 -12.75 1.66
C ASP A 88 -16.35 -14.04 2.40
N GLU A 89 -15.30 -14.09 3.16
CA GLU A 89 -14.88 -15.30 3.87
C GLU A 89 -15.75 -15.63 5.08
#